data_2abeca841a4734fd08890dd62f50f9c7
#
_entry.id   2abeca841a4734fd08890dd62f50f9c7
#
_cell.length_a   1.000
_cell.length_b   1.000
_cell.length_c   1.000
_cell.angle_alpha   90.00
_cell.angle_beta   90.00
_cell.angle_gamma   90.00
#
_symmetry.space_group_name_H-M   'P 1'
#
loop_
_entity.id
_entity.type
_entity.pdbx_description
1 polymer ?
#
loop_
_entity_poly.entity_id
_entity_poly.type
_entity_poly.pdbx_seq_one_letter_code
_entity_poly.pdbx_strand_id
1 'polypeptide(L)'
;MQVRWLLPAGIGATAVVQVAHAAQYMSVEQAQRAAFAQATQFAPVAVAIDAAAFGVQPGWKPLVWRALKDGETIGWFFEDAVIGKSELITYALALDAAGKVTSVEILDYRESHGGEVRLAAWRNQFKDKTSADAVALDRDIRNISGATLSCRHLTQGVHRLLQLYAHVLAAKP
;
A
#
# COMPACT_ATOMS: atom_id res chain seq x y z
N MET A 1 -53.96 52.95 9.90
CA MET A 1 -53.41 52.37 8.66
C MET A 1 -51.99 51.95 9.02
N GLN A 2 -51.79 50.66 9.38
CA GLN A 2 -50.45 50.13 9.79
C GLN A 2 -49.93 49.28 8.68
N VAL A 3 -48.80 49.67 8.12
CA VAL A 3 -48.08 48.94 7.07
C VAL A 3 -47.15 47.94 7.74
N ARG A 4 -47.48 46.64 7.65
CA ARG A 4 -46.61 45.54 8.11
C ARG A 4 -45.55 45.25 7.02
N TRP A 5 -44.28 45.47 7.36
CA TRP A 5 -43.15 45.06 6.55
C TRP A 5 -42.90 43.56 6.77
N LEU A 6 -43.04 42.77 5.71
CA LEU A 6 -42.62 41.35 5.68
C LEU A 6 -41.13 41.32 5.31
N LEU A 7 -40.32 40.82 6.25
CA LEU A 7 -38.92 40.51 6.00
C LEU A 7 -38.82 39.17 5.24
N PRO A 8 -38.01 39.09 4.18
CA PRO A 8 -37.77 37.78 3.52
C PRO A 8 -36.90 36.89 4.42
N ALA A 9 -37.37 35.68 4.68
CA ALA A 9 -36.59 34.63 5.34
C ALA A 9 -35.45 34.21 4.39
N GLY A 10 -34.21 34.54 4.75
CA GLY A 10 -33.03 34.07 4.07
C GLY A 10 -32.84 32.55 4.30
N ILE A 11 -32.93 31.80 3.22
CA ILE A 11 -32.58 30.39 3.23
C ILE A 11 -31.05 30.32 3.27
N GLY A 12 -30.49 30.08 4.45
CA GLY A 12 -29.07 29.79 4.62
C GLY A 12 -28.78 28.43 4.03
N ALA A 13 -28.10 28.37 2.89
CA ALA A 13 -27.53 27.12 2.37
C ALA A 13 -26.35 26.73 3.24
N THR A 14 -26.54 25.73 4.12
CA THR A 14 -25.45 25.09 4.82
C THR A 14 -24.71 24.22 3.82
N ALA A 15 -23.51 24.65 3.41
CA ALA A 15 -22.59 23.80 2.65
C ALA A 15 -22.12 22.66 3.58
N VAL A 16 -22.60 21.46 3.33
CA VAL A 16 -22.07 20.25 3.96
C VAL A 16 -20.71 19.99 3.32
N VAL A 17 -19.63 20.34 4.03
CA VAL A 17 -18.29 19.93 3.65
C VAL A 17 -18.21 18.42 3.88
N GLN A 18 -18.28 17.62 2.82
CA GLN A 18 -17.94 16.21 2.89
C GLN A 18 -16.44 16.10 3.12
N VAL A 19 -16.06 15.85 4.35
CA VAL A 19 -14.70 15.43 4.68
C VAL A 19 -14.54 14.02 4.10
N ALA A 20 -13.73 13.89 3.06
CA ALA A 20 -13.32 12.56 2.58
C ALA A 20 -12.62 11.85 3.74
N HIS A 21 -13.28 10.87 4.32
CA HIS A 21 -12.68 10.04 5.37
C HIS A 21 -11.67 9.13 4.70
N ALA A 22 -10.40 9.35 4.99
CA ALA A 22 -9.37 8.34 4.76
C ALA A 22 -9.83 7.06 5.46
N ALA A 23 -10.08 6.00 4.70
CA ALA A 23 -10.52 4.75 5.28
C ALA A 23 -9.29 3.90 5.55
N GLN A 24 -8.90 3.83 6.82
CA GLN A 24 -7.96 2.81 7.27
C GLN A 24 -8.69 1.47 7.29
N TYR A 25 -8.19 0.52 6.49
CA TYR A 25 -8.81 -0.80 6.34
C TYR A 25 -8.19 -1.85 7.23
N MET A 26 -6.89 -1.71 7.52
CA MET A 26 -6.13 -2.69 8.29
C MET A 26 -4.94 -1.99 8.96
N SER A 27 -4.65 -2.35 10.22
CA SER A 27 -3.41 -1.91 10.84
C SER A 27 -2.22 -2.76 10.36
N VAL A 28 -1.00 -2.25 10.56
CA VAL A 28 0.24 -2.98 10.24
C VAL A 28 0.27 -4.33 10.97
N GLU A 29 -0.07 -4.34 12.26
CA GLU A 29 -0.06 -5.54 13.10
C GLU A 29 -1.13 -6.56 12.64
N GLN A 30 -2.27 -6.09 12.15
CA GLN A 30 -3.29 -6.97 11.57
C GLN A 30 -2.78 -7.61 10.28
N ALA A 31 -2.15 -6.82 9.40
CA ALA A 31 -1.57 -7.30 8.16
C ALA A 31 -0.41 -8.29 8.41
N GLN A 32 0.45 -8.00 9.38
CA GLN A 32 1.54 -8.89 9.80
C GLN A 32 0.99 -10.24 10.27
N ARG A 33 0.00 -10.24 11.16
CA ARG A 33 -0.62 -11.48 11.66
C ARG A 33 -1.36 -12.24 10.58
N ALA A 34 -1.99 -11.54 9.63
CA ALA A 34 -2.66 -12.20 8.50
C ALA A 34 -1.66 -12.87 7.54
N ALA A 35 -0.53 -12.21 7.28
CA ALA A 35 0.52 -12.73 6.41
C ALA A 35 1.32 -13.88 7.03
N PHE A 36 1.57 -13.79 8.34
CA PHE A 36 2.45 -14.73 9.07
C PHE A 36 1.82 -15.17 10.39
N ALA A 37 0.74 -15.96 10.32
CA ALA A 37 0.03 -16.45 11.50
C ALA A 37 0.91 -17.29 12.45
N GLN A 38 2.01 -17.84 11.94
CA GLN A 38 2.96 -18.65 12.72
C GLN A 38 4.13 -17.85 13.30
N ALA A 39 4.25 -16.54 12.94
CA ALA A 39 5.34 -15.73 13.46
C ALA A 39 5.17 -15.47 14.96
N THR A 40 6.25 -15.65 15.70
CA THR A 40 6.30 -15.33 17.14
C THR A 40 6.77 -13.88 17.37
N GLN A 41 7.46 -13.29 16.38
CA GLN A 41 7.99 -11.93 16.48
C GLN A 41 8.12 -11.29 15.10
N PHE A 42 7.96 -9.96 15.05
CA PHE A 42 8.33 -9.11 13.91
C PHE A 42 9.47 -8.19 14.33
N ALA A 43 10.68 -8.48 13.85
CA ALA A 43 11.87 -7.71 14.15
C ALA A 43 12.08 -6.60 13.11
N PRO A 44 12.06 -5.31 13.50
CA PRO A 44 12.30 -4.22 12.56
C PRO A 44 13.73 -4.28 12.02
N VAL A 45 13.88 -3.94 10.72
CA VAL A 45 15.15 -3.96 10.01
C VAL A 45 15.45 -2.57 9.47
N ALA A 46 16.57 -1.98 9.93
CA ALA A 46 17.07 -0.75 9.33
C ALA A 46 17.71 -1.05 7.97
N VAL A 47 17.21 -0.40 6.93
CA VAL A 47 17.71 -0.57 5.56
C VAL A 47 18.37 0.73 5.10
N ALA A 48 19.65 0.64 4.72
CA ALA A 48 20.32 1.72 4.03
C ALA A 48 19.95 1.65 2.54
N ILE A 49 19.28 2.67 2.03
CA ILE A 49 18.76 2.69 0.67
C ILE A 49 19.42 3.83 -0.11
N ASP A 50 20.01 3.49 -1.24
CA ASP A 50 20.30 4.46 -2.29
C ASP A 50 19.01 4.65 -3.14
N ALA A 51 18.27 5.71 -2.87
CA ALA A 51 17.01 5.99 -3.54
C ALA A 51 17.16 6.09 -5.08
N ALA A 52 18.31 6.58 -5.56
CA ALA A 52 18.59 6.70 -6.98
C ALA A 52 18.65 5.33 -7.68
N ALA A 53 19.21 4.31 -7.00
CA ALA A 53 19.28 2.95 -7.52
C ALA A 53 17.89 2.32 -7.75
N PHE A 54 16.86 2.82 -7.06
CA PHE A 54 15.48 2.35 -7.18
C PHE A 54 14.58 3.32 -7.98
N GLY A 55 15.14 4.37 -8.59
CA GLY A 55 14.40 5.35 -9.38
C GLY A 55 13.37 6.15 -8.59
N VAL A 56 13.61 6.38 -7.30
CA VAL A 56 12.72 7.11 -6.40
C VAL A 56 13.36 8.38 -5.87
N GLN A 57 12.53 9.27 -5.33
CA GLN A 57 13.01 10.51 -4.73
C GLN A 57 13.86 10.24 -3.48
N PRO A 58 14.85 11.10 -3.19
CA PRO A 58 15.58 11.06 -1.92
C PRO A 58 14.61 11.07 -0.73
N GLY A 59 14.87 10.20 0.26
CA GLY A 59 14.00 10.06 1.43
C GLY A 59 12.96 8.95 1.34
N TRP A 60 12.85 8.21 0.23
CA TRP A 60 12.05 6.98 0.19
C TRP A 60 12.59 5.99 1.23
N LYS A 61 11.72 5.57 2.13
CA LYS A 61 12.10 4.79 3.30
C LYS A 61 10.97 3.84 3.70
N PRO A 62 10.82 2.71 3.03
CA PRO A 62 9.84 1.70 3.43
C PRO A 62 10.20 1.15 4.81
N LEU A 63 9.20 0.79 5.60
CA LEU A 63 9.41 0.08 6.85
C LEU A 63 9.52 -1.42 6.55
N VAL A 64 10.46 -2.07 7.20
CA VAL A 64 10.80 -3.48 6.93
C VAL A 64 10.89 -4.25 8.23
N TRP A 65 10.32 -5.44 8.26
CA TRP A 65 10.43 -6.39 9.37
C TRP A 65 10.78 -7.78 8.87
N ARG A 66 11.56 -8.49 9.66
CA ARG A 66 11.67 -9.94 9.56
C ARG A 66 10.55 -10.58 10.38
N ALA A 67 9.78 -11.47 9.76
CA ALA A 67 8.89 -12.37 10.48
C ALA A 67 9.68 -13.54 11.00
N LEU A 68 9.71 -13.73 12.31
CA LEU A 68 10.49 -14.76 12.99
C LEU A 68 9.56 -15.79 13.63
N LYS A 69 9.94 -17.05 13.54
CA LYS A 69 9.38 -18.16 14.29
C LYS A 69 10.52 -18.90 14.99
N ASP A 70 10.48 -18.97 16.31
CA ASP A 70 11.50 -19.64 17.13
C ASP A 70 12.94 -19.15 16.84
N GLY A 71 13.05 -17.84 16.51
CA GLY A 71 14.31 -17.17 16.18
C GLY A 71 14.73 -17.27 14.71
N GLU A 72 14.09 -18.12 13.92
CA GLU A 72 14.37 -18.27 12.49
C GLU A 72 13.52 -17.33 11.63
N THR A 73 14.10 -16.81 10.55
CA THR A 73 13.37 -15.96 9.58
C THR A 73 12.47 -16.83 8.72
N ILE A 74 11.14 -16.63 8.83
CA ILE A 74 10.14 -17.32 8.00
C ILE A 74 9.63 -16.45 6.86
N GLY A 75 9.98 -15.17 6.85
CA GLY A 75 9.60 -14.25 5.79
C GLY A 75 9.91 -12.80 6.12
N TRP A 76 9.48 -11.92 5.22
CA TRP A 76 9.71 -10.48 5.27
C TRP A 76 8.41 -9.72 5.10
N PHE A 77 8.24 -8.67 5.87
CA PHE A 77 7.08 -7.81 5.80
C PHE A 77 7.53 -6.38 5.55
N PHE A 78 6.86 -5.71 4.61
CA PHE A 78 7.14 -4.35 4.20
C PHE A 78 5.88 -3.50 4.33
N GLU A 79 6.04 -2.27 4.77
CA GLU A 79 5.05 -1.21 4.63
C GLU A 79 5.66 -0.11 3.78
N ASP A 80 4.92 0.33 2.76
CA ASP A 80 5.33 1.42 1.88
C ASP A 80 4.08 2.20 1.46
N ALA A 81 4.29 3.37 0.86
CA ALA A 81 3.23 4.19 0.32
C ALA A 81 3.55 4.65 -1.10
N VAL A 82 2.53 4.72 -1.91
CA VAL A 82 2.58 5.30 -3.27
C VAL A 82 1.51 6.37 -3.39
N ILE A 83 1.74 7.35 -4.27
CA ILE A 83 0.67 8.27 -4.66
C ILE A 83 -0.20 7.56 -5.69
N GLY A 84 -1.50 7.51 -5.45
CA GLY A 84 -2.48 7.03 -6.42
C GLY A 84 -2.62 8.04 -7.58
N LYS A 85 -3.71 8.78 -7.61
CA LYS A 85 -3.87 9.94 -8.51
C LYS A 85 -3.40 11.23 -7.82
N SER A 86 -3.82 11.46 -6.58
CA SER A 86 -3.59 12.68 -5.81
C SER A 86 -3.23 12.41 -4.37
N GLU A 87 -3.67 11.28 -3.82
CA GLU A 87 -3.57 10.92 -2.42
C GLU A 87 -2.69 9.69 -2.23
N LEU A 88 -2.27 9.46 -0.99
CA LEU A 88 -1.45 8.30 -0.63
C LEU A 88 -2.30 7.04 -0.56
N ILE A 89 -1.69 5.95 -1.03
CA ILE A 89 -2.12 4.58 -0.82
C ILE A 89 -1.04 3.89 -0.01
N THR A 90 -1.33 3.59 1.25
CA THR A 90 -0.42 2.82 2.11
C THR A 90 -0.72 1.35 1.93
N TYR A 91 0.30 0.56 1.70
CA TYR A 91 0.15 -0.87 1.43
C TYR A 91 1.24 -1.68 2.14
N ALA A 92 0.94 -2.96 2.35
CA ALA A 92 1.88 -3.94 2.84
C ALA A 92 2.19 -4.98 1.77
N LEU A 93 3.45 -5.45 1.77
CA LEU A 93 3.92 -6.57 0.98
C LEU A 93 4.50 -7.61 1.94
N ALA A 94 4.08 -8.86 1.81
CA ALA A 94 4.69 -9.98 2.52
C ALA A 94 5.39 -10.92 1.54
N LEU A 95 6.61 -11.32 1.88
CA LEU A 95 7.41 -12.29 1.15
C LEU A 95 7.72 -13.49 2.05
N ASP A 96 7.75 -14.68 1.49
CA ASP A 96 8.33 -15.83 2.20
C ASP A 96 9.84 -15.68 2.38
N ALA A 97 10.48 -16.66 3.03
CA ALA A 97 11.93 -16.65 3.27
C ALA A 97 12.76 -16.68 1.97
N ALA A 98 12.19 -17.16 0.86
CA ALA A 98 12.82 -17.21 -0.45
C ALA A 98 12.60 -15.93 -1.28
N GLY A 99 11.84 -14.95 -0.76
CA GLY A 99 11.56 -13.68 -1.45
C GLY A 99 10.40 -13.74 -2.43
N LYS A 100 9.53 -14.74 -2.31
CA LYS A 100 8.34 -14.88 -3.11
C LYS A 100 7.17 -14.17 -2.43
N VAL A 101 6.38 -13.41 -3.19
CA VAL A 101 5.20 -12.70 -2.65
C VAL A 101 4.17 -13.71 -2.13
N THR A 102 3.79 -13.56 -0.88
CA THR A 102 2.70 -14.30 -0.24
C THR A 102 1.41 -13.48 -0.20
N SER A 103 1.50 -12.16 0.03
CA SER A 103 0.34 -11.27 -0.01
C SER A 103 0.72 -9.81 -0.28
N VAL A 104 -0.25 -9.07 -0.82
CA VAL A 104 -0.27 -7.61 -0.89
C VAL A 104 -1.56 -7.14 -0.25
N GLU A 105 -1.48 -6.22 0.73
CA GLU A 105 -2.65 -5.68 1.43
C GLU A 105 -2.67 -4.15 1.33
N ILE A 106 -3.85 -3.57 1.17
CA ILE A 106 -4.03 -2.12 1.26
C ILE A 106 -4.38 -1.77 2.70
N LEU A 107 -3.52 -0.98 3.34
CA LEU A 107 -3.68 -0.57 4.74
C LEU A 107 -4.53 0.69 4.85
N ASP A 108 -4.23 1.69 4.03
CA ASP A 108 -4.95 2.98 3.98
C ASP A 108 -5.13 3.41 2.52
N TYR A 109 -6.32 3.88 2.20
CA TYR A 109 -6.67 4.34 0.85
C TYR A 109 -7.40 5.68 0.95
N ARG A 110 -6.75 6.75 0.51
CA ARG A 110 -7.26 8.12 0.64
C ARG A 110 -7.86 8.69 -0.64
N GLU A 111 -7.67 7.99 -1.75
CA GLU A 111 -8.26 8.40 -3.03
C GLU A 111 -9.78 8.24 -3.02
N SER A 112 -10.47 9.13 -3.73
CA SER A 112 -11.93 9.07 -3.90
C SER A 112 -12.38 8.05 -4.95
N HIS A 113 -11.46 7.58 -5.81
CA HIS A 113 -11.74 6.64 -6.91
C HIS A 113 -10.63 5.60 -7.02
N GLY A 114 -10.91 4.48 -7.69
CA GLY A 114 -9.91 3.44 -7.95
C GLY A 114 -9.70 2.49 -6.78
N GLY A 115 -10.62 2.47 -5.82
CA GLY A 115 -10.56 1.59 -4.64
C GLY A 115 -10.66 0.10 -4.95
N GLU A 116 -10.91 -0.27 -6.20
CA GLU A 116 -10.97 -1.66 -6.69
C GLU A 116 -9.63 -2.38 -6.56
N VAL A 117 -8.50 -1.68 -6.45
CA VAL A 117 -7.20 -2.27 -6.12
C VAL A 117 -7.19 -3.01 -4.78
N ARG A 118 -8.16 -2.74 -3.90
CA ARG A 118 -8.36 -3.47 -2.63
C ARG A 118 -8.97 -4.86 -2.81
N LEU A 119 -9.56 -5.14 -3.97
CA LEU A 119 -10.15 -6.44 -4.25
C LEU A 119 -9.07 -7.53 -4.24
N ALA A 120 -9.30 -8.58 -3.47
CA ALA A 120 -8.38 -9.71 -3.38
C ALA A 120 -8.07 -10.30 -4.76
N ALA A 121 -9.06 -10.35 -5.67
CA ALA A 121 -8.87 -10.84 -7.03
C ALA A 121 -7.79 -10.06 -7.80
N TRP A 122 -7.66 -8.74 -7.59
CA TRP A 122 -6.60 -7.96 -8.22
C TRP A 122 -5.26 -8.15 -7.50
N ARG A 123 -5.25 -8.08 -6.18
CA ARG A 123 -4.03 -8.21 -5.37
C ARG A 123 -3.39 -9.60 -5.48
N ASN A 124 -4.20 -10.64 -5.66
CA ASN A 124 -3.72 -12.01 -5.83
C ASN A 124 -2.88 -12.23 -7.11
N GLN A 125 -2.88 -11.29 -8.05
CA GLN A 125 -2.01 -11.36 -9.22
C GLN A 125 -0.52 -11.21 -8.86
N PHE A 126 -0.21 -10.62 -7.72
CA PHE A 126 1.16 -10.51 -7.21
C PHE A 126 1.65 -11.79 -6.52
N LYS A 127 0.74 -12.68 -6.12
CA LYS A 127 1.11 -13.91 -5.43
C LYS A 127 2.09 -14.72 -6.26
N ASP A 128 3.06 -15.31 -5.58
CA ASP A 128 4.14 -16.12 -6.15
C ASP A 128 5.15 -15.36 -7.03
N LYS A 129 5.00 -14.05 -7.23
CA LYS A 129 5.96 -13.20 -7.91
C LYS A 129 7.24 -13.02 -7.10
N THR A 130 8.35 -12.82 -7.81
CA THR A 130 9.69 -12.59 -7.27
C THR A 130 10.33 -11.37 -7.93
N SER A 131 11.54 -11.03 -7.53
CA SER A 131 12.35 -9.98 -8.19
C SER A 131 12.76 -10.31 -9.64
N ALA A 132 12.65 -11.58 -10.05
CA ALA A 132 12.93 -12.01 -11.42
C ALA A 132 11.74 -11.81 -12.36
N ASP A 133 10.53 -11.61 -11.82
CA ASP A 133 9.33 -11.36 -12.62
C ASP A 133 9.26 -9.90 -13.06
N ALA A 134 8.53 -9.65 -14.16
CA ALA A 134 8.39 -8.31 -14.69
C ALA A 134 7.67 -7.36 -13.74
N VAL A 135 6.67 -7.87 -13.02
CA VAL A 135 5.77 -7.11 -12.14
C VAL A 135 5.41 -5.77 -12.77
N ALA A 136 4.80 -5.83 -13.94
CA ALA A 136 4.48 -4.66 -14.75
C ALA A 136 3.01 -4.65 -15.18
N LEU A 137 2.38 -3.47 -15.09
CA LEU A 137 1.00 -3.29 -15.51
C LEU A 137 0.85 -3.56 -17.01
N ASP A 138 -0.26 -4.20 -17.37
CA ASP A 138 -0.61 -4.62 -18.73
C ASP A 138 0.34 -5.66 -19.35
N ARG A 139 1.25 -6.20 -18.54
CA ARG A 139 2.13 -7.31 -18.93
C ARG A 139 1.78 -8.57 -18.14
N ASP A 140 2.08 -8.60 -16.86
CA ASP A 140 1.80 -9.72 -15.95
C ASP A 140 0.90 -9.33 -14.75
N ILE A 141 0.54 -8.03 -14.67
CA ILE A 141 -0.47 -7.49 -13.76
C ILE A 141 -1.54 -6.78 -14.59
N ARG A 142 -2.77 -7.24 -14.51
CA ARG A 142 -3.91 -6.66 -15.24
C ARG A 142 -4.35 -5.35 -14.63
N ASN A 143 -4.67 -4.40 -15.50
CA ASN A 143 -5.24 -3.12 -15.11
C ASN A 143 -6.73 -3.26 -14.72
N ILE A 144 -7.23 -2.28 -13.96
CA ILE A 144 -8.66 -2.09 -13.69
C ILE A 144 -9.06 -0.77 -14.34
N SER A 145 -10.08 -0.83 -15.21
CA SER A 145 -10.66 0.39 -15.80
C SER A 145 -11.19 1.32 -14.69
N GLY A 146 -10.83 2.60 -14.75
CA GLY A 146 -11.16 3.58 -13.70
C GLY A 146 -10.16 3.64 -12.54
N ALA A 147 -9.28 2.64 -12.36
CA ALA A 147 -8.27 2.57 -11.31
C ALA A 147 -6.82 2.58 -11.83
N THR A 148 -6.59 2.97 -13.09
CA THR A 148 -5.31 2.80 -13.79
C THR A 148 -4.11 3.39 -13.06
N LEU A 149 -4.24 4.58 -12.46
CA LEU A 149 -3.12 5.20 -11.74
C LEU A 149 -2.80 4.45 -10.46
N SER A 150 -3.81 4.05 -9.68
CA SER A 150 -3.63 3.24 -8.48
C SER A 150 -3.00 1.88 -8.83
N CYS A 151 -3.50 1.20 -9.86
CA CYS A 151 -2.92 -0.06 -10.35
C CYS A 151 -1.46 0.10 -10.74
N ARG A 152 -1.14 1.15 -11.51
CA ARG A 152 0.23 1.41 -11.99
C ARG A 152 1.19 1.67 -10.85
N HIS A 153 0.85 2.59 -9.96
CA HIS A 153 1.76 3.00 -8.89
C HIS A 153 1.93 1.91 -7.83
N LEU A 154 0.88 1.16 -7.50
CA LEU A 154 0.99 -0.01 -6.64
C LEU A 154 1.86 -1.10 -7.27
N THR A 155 1.67 -1.39 -8.56
CA THR A 155 2.50 -2.37 -9.29
C THR A 155 3.97 -1.97 -9.26
N GLN A 156 4.28 -0.70 -9.52
CA GLN A 156 5.64 -0.16 -9.42
C GLN A 156 6.18 -0.22 -8.01
N GLY A 157 5.35 0.05 -6.99
CA GLY A 157 5.72 -0.04 -5.58
C GLY A 157 6.10 -1.47 -5.19
N VAL A 158 5.27 -2.45 -5.53
CA VAL A 158 5.56 -3.87 -5.27
C VAL A 158 6.84 -4.29 -5.98
N HIS A 159 7.01 -3.93 -7.25
CA HIS A 159 8.25 -4.22 -7.99
C HIS A 159 9.49 -3.65 -7.28
N ARG A 160 9.45 -2.39 -6.83
CA ARG A 160 10.56 -1.77 -6.09
C ARG A 160 10.91 -2.52 -4.81
N LEU A 161 9.91 -2.92 -4.03
CA LEU A 161 10.14 -3.67 -2.79
C LEU A 161 10.76 -5.05 -3.05
N LEU A 162 10.37 -5.72 -4.14
CA LEU A 162 10.99 -6.97 -4.58
C LEU A 162 12.46 -6.77 -4.96
N GLN A 163 12.78 -5.68 -5.67
CA GLN A 163 14.18 -5.33 -5.98
C GLN A 163 14.96 -4.96 -4.72
N LEU A 164 14.35 -4.23 -3.77
CA LEU A 164 14.96 -3.92 -2.48
C LEU A 164 15.29 -5.19 -1.71
N TYR A 165 14.37 -6.14 -1.65
CA TYR A 165 14.62 -7.44 -1.04
C TYR A 165 15.83 -8.14 -1.69
N ALA A 166 15.83 -8.28 -3.01
CA ALA A 166 16.86 -9.01 -3.73
C ALA A 166 18.26 -8.40 -3.59
N HIS A 167 18.36 -7.07 -3.67
CA HIS A 167 19.66 -6.39 -3.69
C HIS A 167 20.20 -6.07 -2.29
N VAL A 168 19.34 -5.93 -1.28
CA VAL A 168 19.76 -5.41 0.03
C VAL A 168 19.54 -6.42 1.17
N LEU A 169 18.48 -7.21 1.11
CA LEU A 169 18.08 -8.06 2.23
C LEU A 169 18.46 -9.53 2.02
N ALA A 170 18.29 -10.06 0.82
CA ALA A 170 18.62 -11.45 0.49
C ALA A 170 20.13 -11.76 0.61
N ALA A 171 20.98 -10.73 0.45
CA ALA A 171 22.42 -10.86 0.53
C ALA A 171 23.01 -10.79 1.96
N LYS A 172 22.16 -10.54 2.97
CA LYS A 172 22.58 -10.47 4.38
C LYS A 172 22.18 -11.77 5.09
N PRO A 173 23.17 -12.62 5.48
CA PRO A 173 22.94 -13.80 6.28
C PRO A 173 22.36 -13.47 7.65
#